data_029b61f2e49161668c51fbe0fb32973c
#
_entry.id   029b61f2e49161668c51fbe0fb32973c
#
_cell.length_a   1.000
_cell.length_b   1.000
_cell.length_c   1.000
_cell.angle_alpha   90.00
_cell.angle_beta   90.00
_cell.angle_gamma   90.00
#
_symmetry.space_group_name_H-M   'P 1'
#
loop_
_entity.id
_entity.type
_entity.pdbx_description
1 polymer ?
#
loop_
_entity_poly.entity_id
_entity_poly.type
_entity_poly.pdbx_seq_one_letter_code
_entity_poly.pdbx_strand_id
1 'polypeptide(L)'
;MQRPRILHIFSRYGEVGGEEICFHAITEALGAIADVTPFVYSTEELFHSPHGALTKMGYLLHNRDVEQKLRKCLRENRYDAWIIHNTFPAMSPCVYELALHQPAPVTHYMHNYRSGCLNGVFYRDGAPCFSCQGGNYFPGIMHACWRKN
;
A
#
# COMPACT_ATOMS: atom_id res chain seq x y z
N MET A 1 -29.46 12.75 2.69
CA MET A 1 -28.02 13.08 2.56
C MET A 1 -27.40 12.06 1.64
N GLN A 2 -26.57 12.49 0.71
CA GLN A 2 -25.83 11.57 -0.17
C GLN A 2 -24.76 10.85 0.65
N ARG A 3 -24.59 9.54 0.43
CA ARG A 3 -23.57 8.76 1.14
C ARG A 3 -22.19 9.22 0.67
N PRO A 4 -21.20 9.38 1.59
CA PRO A 4 -19.84 9.71 1.18
C PRO A 4 -19.24 8.58 0.34
N ARG A 5 -18.43 8.93 -0.65
CA ARG A 5 -17.74 7.97 -1.52
C ARG A 5 -16.29 7.84 -1.10
N ILE A 6 -15.88 6.62 -0.76
CA ILE A 6 -14.55 6.32 -0.25
C ILE A 6 -13.80 5.44 -1.24
N LEU A 7 -12.60 5.87 -1.64
CA LEU A 7 -11.67 5.02 -2.37
C LEU A 7 -10.79 4.26 -1.36
N HIS A 8 -10.88 2.93 -1.37
CA HIS A 8 -10.19 2.06 -0.43
C HIS A 8 -9.15 1.23 -1.14
N ILE A 9 -7.85 1.52 -0.92
CA ILE A 9 -6.72 1.05 -1.71
C ILE A 9 -5.90 0.03 -0.93
N PHE A 10 -5.60 -1.11 -1.54
CA PHE A 10 -4.83 -2.19 -0.93
C PHE A 10 -3.95 -2.93 -1.95
N SER A 11 -2.68 -3.14 -1.62
CA SER A 11 -1.78 -4.02 -2.37
C SER A 11 -1.87 -5.43 -1.80
N ARG A 12 -2.41 -6.37 -2.60
CA ARG A 12 -2.55 -7.78 -2.22
C ARG A 12 -1.24 -8.52 -2.43
N TYR A 13 -0.88 -9.35 -1.46
CA TYR A 13 0.18 -10.35 -1.60
C TYR A 13 -0.38 -11.67 -2.18
N GLY A 14 0.51 -12.60 -2.57
CA GLY A 14 0.09 -13.90 -3.08
C GLY A 14 -0.64 -14.79 -2.06
N GLU A 15 -0.37 -14.59 -0.76
CA GLU A 15 -1.06 -15.30 0.31
C GLU A 15 -1.94 -14.34 1.11
N VAL A 16 -3.14 -14.81 1.50
CA VAL A 16 -4.06 -14.05 2.34
C VAL A 16 -3.49 -13.93 3.74
N GLY A 17 -3.18 -12.72 4.17
CA GLY A 17 -2.66 -12.40 5.48
C GLY A 17 -3.60 -11.52 6.31
N GLY A 18 -3.18 -11.20 7.54
CA GLY A 18 -3.94 -10.33 8.44
C GLY A 18 -4.25 -8.95 7.87
N GLU A 19 -3.38 -8.41 7.01
CA GLU A 19 -3.59 -7.13 6.32
C GLU A 19 -4.80 -7.18 5.38
N GLU A 20 -4.98 -8.29 4.63
CA GLU A 20 -6.11 -8.48 3.73
C GLU A 20 -7.42 -8.71 4.50
N ILE A 21 -7.37 -9.49 5.57
CA ILE A 21 -8.53 -9.69 6.46
C ILE A 21 -8.98 -8.34 7.04
N CYS A 22 -8.04 -7.53 7.50
CA CYS A 22 -8.31 -6.19 8.01
C CYS A 22 -8.91 -5.27 6.94
N PHE A 23 -8.37 -5.29 5.72
CA PHE A 23 -8.90 -4.54 4.58
C PHE A 23 -10.38 -4.89 4.30
N HIS A 24 -10.71 -6.17 4.26
CA HIS A 24 -12.09 -6.61 4.02
C HIS A 24 -13.03 -6.23 5.16
N ALA A 25 -12.61 -6.41 6.41
CA ALA A 25 -13.41 -6.02 7.57
C ALA A 25 -13.70 -4.50 7.60
N ILE A 26 -12.70 -3.66 7.28
CA ILE A 26 -12.88 -2.21 7.19
C ILE A 26 -13.79 -1.86 6.00
N THR A 27 -13.64 -2.51 4.85
CA THR A 27 -14.50 -2.27 3.67
C THR A 27 -15.96 -2.55 4.03
N GLU A 28 -16.23 -3.67 4.70
CA GLU A 28 -17.58 -4.05 5.14
C GLU A 28 -18.15 -3.06 6.16
N ALA A 29 -17.38 -2.71 7.19
CA ALA A 29 -17.79 -1.77 8.21
C ALA A 29 -18.12 -0.37 7.64
N LEU A 30 -17.26 0.14 6.76
CA LEU A 30 -17.49 1.41 6.07
C LEU A 30 -18.68 1.34 5.12
N GLY A 31 -18.97 0.19 4.52
CA GLY A 31 -20.13 -0.04 3.67
C GLY A 31 -21.48 0.22 4.35
N ALA A 32 -21.53 0.22 5.68
CA ALA A 32 -22.72 0.61 6.43
C ALA A 32 -23.04 2.12 6.31
N ILE A 33 -22.02 2.98 6.16
CA ILE A 33 -22.15 4.45 6.22
C ILE A 33 -21.69 5.18 4.94
N ALA A 34 -20.98 4.51 4.03
CA ALA A 34 -20.37 5.08 2.84
C ALA A 34 -20.51 4.16 1.63
N ASP A 35 -20.34 4.73 0.43
CA ASP A 35 -20.17 3.98 -0.81
C ASP A 35 -18.67 3.73 -1.02
N VAL A 36 -18.22 2.51 -0.69
CA VAL A 36 -16.80 2.15 -0.73
C VAL A 36 -16.45 1.53 -2.07
N THR A 37 -15.45 2.09 -2.74
CA THR A 37 -14.86 1.52 -3.95
C THR A 37 -13.52 0.88 -3.59
N PRO A 38 -13.41 -0.45 -3.55
CA PRO A 38 -12.14 -1.12 -3.36
C PRO A 38 -11.27 -1.01 -4.62
N PHE A 39 -10.03 -0.59 -4.47
CA PHE A 39 -9.01 -0.60 -5.51
C PHE A 39 -7.88 -1.52 -5.04
N VAL A 40 -7.85 -2.72 -5.58
CA VAL A 40 -6.89 -3.76 -5.22
C VAL A 40 -5.98 -4.05 -6.41
N TYR A 41 -4.67 -4.13 -6.16
CA TYR A 41 -3.69 -4.57 -7.16
C TYR A 41 -2.78 -5.61 -6.53
N SER A 42 -2.63 -6.78 -7.17
CA SER A 42 -1.89 -7.89 -6.60
C SER A 42 -0.43 -7.93 -7.05
N THR A 43 0.42 -8.51 -6.23
CA THR A 43 1.80 -8.85 -6.62
C THR A 43 1.82 -9.84 -7.78
N GLU A 44 0.82 -10.70 -7.88
CA GLU A 44 0.67 -11.64 -9.01
C GLU A 44 0.45 -10.89 -10.32
N GLU A 45 -0.40 -9.85 -10.35
CA GLU A 45 -0.59 -9.00 -11.53
C GLU A 45 0.74 -8.39 -12.00
N LEU A 46 1.57 -7.94 -11.05
CA LEU A 46 2.90 -7.41 -11.37
C LEU A 46 3.82 -8.49 -11.93
N PHE A 47 3.94 -9.64 -11.24
CA PHE A 47 4.90 -10.69 -11.63
C PHE A 47 4.49 -11.46 -12.88
N HIS A 48 3.20 -11.66 -13.14
CA HIS A 48 2.69 -12.30 -14.34
C HIS A 48 2.44 -11.32 -15.51
N SER A 49 2.69 -10.01 -15.31
CA SER A 49 2.60 -9.04 -16.39
C SER A 49 3.60 -9.39 -17.51
N PRO A 50 3.29 -9.05 -18.80
CA PRO A 50 4.17 -9.34 -19.94
C PRO A 50 5.48 -8.54 -19.95
N HIS A 51 5.69 -7.69 -18.96
CA HIS A 51 6.87 -6.82 -18.87
C HIS A 51 8.14 -7.59 -18.49
N GLY A 52 9.27 -7.17 -19.06
CA GLY A 52 10.59 -7.71 -18.73
C GLY A 52 11.03 -7.39 -17.29
N ALA A 53 12.02 -8.11 -16.78
CA ALA A 53 12.51 -7.98 -15.40
C ALA A 53 12.92 -6.55 -15.03
N LEU A 54 13.60 -5.82 -15.91
CA LEU A 54 14.01 -4.42 -15.67
C LEU A 54 12.81 -3.49 -15.50
N THR A 55 11.76 -3.67 -16.33
CA THR A 55 10.52 -2.90 -16.20
C THR A 55 9.82 -3.19 -14.87
N LYS A 56 9.74 -4.47 -14.48
CA LYS A 56 9.17 -4.89 -13.19
C LYS A 56 9.94 -4.30 -12.00
N MET A 57 11.27 -4.23 -12.08
CA MET A 57 12.07 -3.53 -11.08
C MET A 57 11.74 -2.02 -11.03
N GLY A 58 11.61 -1.37 -12.17
CA GLY A 58 11.18 0.02 -12.26
C GLY A 58 9.80 0.25 -11.65
N TYR A 59 8.90 -0.72 -11.77
CA TYR A 59 7.55 -0.66 -11.19
C TYR A 59 7.52 -0.66 -9.65
N LEU A 60 8.58 -1.11 -8.99
CA LEU A 60 8.69 -0.94 -7.53
C LEU A 60 8.78 0.55 -7.13
N LEU A 61 9.33 1.38 -8.02
CA LEU A 61 9.46 2.82 -7.81
C LEU A 61 8.27 3.59 -8.40
N HIS A 62 7.83 3.22 -9.61
CA HIS A 62 6.71 3.85 -10.29
C HIS A 62 5.97 2.85 -11.19
N ASN A 63 4.84 2.32 -10.69
CA ASN A 63 4.03 1.34 -11.42
C ASN A 63 3.03 2.04 -12.35
N ARG A 64 3.37 2.08 -13.63
CA ARG A 64 2.54 2.72 -14.67
C ARG A 64 1.19 2.06 -14.87
N ASP A 65 1.09 0.74 -14.66
CA ASP A 65 -0.18 0.01 -14.82
C ASP A 65 -1.16 0.42 -13.70
N VAL A 66 -0.65 0.49 -12.46
CA VAL A 66 -1.43 0.99 -11.31
C VAL A 66 -1.84 2.45 -11.54
N GLU A 67 -0.90 3.29 -11.98
CA GLU A 67 -1.19 4.68 -12.26
C GLU A 67 -2.31 4.82 -13.30
N GLN A 68 -2.24 4.10 -14.41
CA GLN A 68 -3.26 4.16 -15.48
C GLN A 68 -4.63 3.67 -14.99
N LYS A 69 -4.67 2.53 -14.27
CA LYS A 69 -5.90 1.98 -13.68
C LYS A 69 -6.52 2.98 -12.69
N LEU A 70 -5.70 3.56 -11.81
CA LEU A 70 -6.17 4.50 -10.80
C LEU A 70 -6.63 5.82 -11.43
N ARG A 71 -5.89 6.37 -12.41
CA ARG A 71 -6.32 7.54 -13.19
C ARG A 71 -7.66 7.30 -13.93
N LYS A 72 -7.87 6.10 -14.46
CA LYS A 72 -9.16 5.74 -15.06
C LYS A 72 -10.28 5.78 -14.00
N CYS A 73 -10.07 5.16 -12.86
CA CYS A 73 -11.01 5.14 -11.74
C CYS A 73 -11.39 6.57 -11.30
N LEU A 74 -10.41 7.48 -11.23
CA LEU A 74 -10.58 8.87 -10.82
C LEU A 74 -11.27 9.74 -11.88
N ARG A 75 -11.16 9.40 -13.17
CA ARG A 75 -11.94 10.11 -14.23
C ARG A 75 -13.42 9.74 -14.20
N GLU A 76 -13.72 8.50 -13.84
CA GLU A 76 -15.10 7.99 -13.82
C GLU A 76 -15.81 8.32 -12.50
N ASN A 77 -15.07 8.61 -11.45
CA ASN A 77 -15.60 8.78 -10.11
C ASN A 77 -14.92 9.92 -9.35
N ARG A 78 -15.70 10.59 -8.50
CA ARG A 78 -15.18 11.49 -7.47
C ARG A 78 -15.29 10.79 -6.12
N TYR A 79 -14.31 11.01 -5.27
CA TYR A 79 -14.26 10.47 -3.92
C TYR A 79 -14.15 11.58 -2.89
N ASP A 80 -14.84 11.39 -1.77
CA ASP A 80 -14.85 12.33 -0.65
C ASP A 80 -13.70 12.05 0.32
N ALA A 81 -13.17 10.82 0.32
CA ALA A 81 -11.99 10.42 1.11
C ALA A 81 -11.28 9.22 0.47
N TRP A 82 -9.98 9.09 0.79
CA TRP A 82 -9.17 7.94 0.44
C TRP A 82 -8.66 7.26 1.69
N ILE A 83 -8.68 5.93 1.69
CA ILE A 83 -8.00 5.10 2.69
C ILE A 83 -7.00 4.23 1.93
N ILE A 84 -5.72 4.42 2.23
CA ILE A 84 -4.63 3.70 1.59
C ILE A 84 -4.01 2.78 2.64
N HIS A 85 -4.04 1.49 2.37
CA HIS A 85 -3.31 0.49 3.13
C HIS A 85 -1.87 0.36 2.60
N ASN A 86 -1.30 -0.82 2.69
CA ASN A 86 0.00 -1.10 2.13
C ASN A 86 0.00 -0.96 0.59
N THR A 87 0.98 -0.25 0.04
CA THR A 87 1.18 -0.08 -1.42
C THR A 87 2.39 -0.84 -1.95
N PHE A 88 3.30 -1.26 -1.07
CA PHE A 88 4.50 -1.99 -1.44
C PHE A 88 4.22 -3.51 -1.46
N PRO A 89 4.82 -4.28 -2.38
CA PRO A 89 5.73 -3.81 -3.46
C PRO A 89 5.01 -3.46 -4.77
N ALA A 90 3.76 -3.90 -4.95
CA ALA A 90 3.15 -3.95 -6.28
C ALA A 90 2.61 -2.59 -6.77
N MET A 91 2.08 -1.76 -5.88
CA MET A 91 1.46 -0.49 -6.29
C MET A 91 2.42 0.68 -6.44
N SER A 92 3.59 0.65 -5.78
CA SER A 92 4.57 1.73 -5.73
C SER A 92 4.07 3.06 -5.11
N PRO A 93 4.96 4.06 -4.91
CA PRO A 93 4.57 5.39 -4.41
C PRO A 93 3.63 6.20 -5.33
N CYS A 94 3.44 5.80 -6.59
CA CYS A 94 2.59 6.54 -7.55
C CYS A 94 1.16 6.76 -7.04
N VAL A 95 0.67 5.90 -6.14
CA VAL A 95 -0.65 6.05 -5.49
C VAL A 95 -0.71 7.35 -4.68
N TYR A 96 0.34 7.63 -3.90
CA TYR A 96 0.42 8.86 -3.09
C TYR A 96 0.61 10.09 -3.96
N GLU A 97 1.40 10.00 -5.04
CA GLU A 97 1.55 11.09 -6.00
C GLU A 97 0.20 11.49 -6.60
N LEU A 98 -0.61 10.50 -6.97
CA LEU A 98 -1.97 10.77 -7.47
C LEU A 98 -2.87 11.35 -6.37
N ALA A 99 -2.77 10.86 -5.15
CA ALA A 99 -3.56 11.32 -4.02
C ALA A 99 -3.26 12.80 -3.66
N LEU A 100 -2.00 13.24 -3.76
CA LEU A 100 -1.60 14.63 -3.52
C LEU A 100 -2.26 15.64 -4.48
N HIS A 101 -2.72 15.18 -5.64
CA HIS A 101 -3.42 16.03 -6.63
C HIS A 101 -4.95 15.99 -6.48
N GLN A 102 -5.47 15.34 -5.46
CA GLN A 102 -6.91 15.27 -5.18
C GLN A 102 -7.28 16.18 -4.00
N PRO A 103 -8.47 16.81 -4.02
CA PRO A 103 -8.93 17.62 -2.90
C PRO A 103 -9.39 16.78 -1.70
N ALA A 104 -9.60 15.47 -1.89
CA ALA A 104 -10.09 14.56 -0.87
C ALA A 104 -9.02 14.26 0.18
N PRO A 105 -9.36 14.22 1.49
CA PRO A 105 -8.44 13.80 2.53
C PRO A 105 -7.98 12.37 2.32
N VAL A 106 -6.71 12.11 2.67
CA VAL A 106 -6.06 10.81 2.56
C VAL A 106 -5.67 10.30 3.93
N THR A 107 -6.13 9.10 4.27
CA THR A 107 -5.72 8.37 5.47
C THR A 107 -4.86 7.18 5.07
N HIS A 108 -3.66 7.07 5.64
CA HIS A 108 -2.84 5.88 5.50
C HIS A 108 -3.05 4.96 6.71
N TYR A 109 -3.55 3.75 6.45
CA TYR A 109 -3.68 2.71 7.47
C TYR A 109 -2.39 1.88 7.53
N MET A 110 -1.61 2.08 8.59
CA MET A 110 -0.31 1.42 8.75
C MET A 110 -0.49 0.06 9.43
N HIS A 111 -0.15 -1.02 8.73
CA HIS A 111 -0.16 -2.39 9.26
C HIS A 111 1.13 -2.80 9.97
N ASN A 112 2.22 -2.07 9.69
CA ASN A 112 3.55 -2.34 10.22
C ASN A 112 4.37 -1.05 10.28
N TYR A 113 5.56 -1.12 10.87
CA TYR A 113 6.44 0.04 11.08
C TYR A 113 7.54 0.17 10.00
N ARG A 114 7.30 -0.28 8.76
CA ARG A 114 8.32 -0.22 7.70
C ARG A 114 8.78 1.18 7.33
N SER A 115 8.00 2.19 7.64
CA SER A 115 8.42 3.60 7.49
C SER A 115 9.55 4.01 8.44
N GLY A 116 9.86 3.22 9.47
CA GLY A 116 10.92 3.50 10.44
C GLY A 116 11.80 2.29 10.76
N CYS A 117 11.47 1.10 10.23
CA CYS A 117 12.17 -0.14 10.51
C CYS A 117 12.12 -1.09 9.32
N LEU A 118 13.27 -1.57 8.83
CA LEU A 118 13.34 -2.40 7.62
C LEU A 118 12.57 -3.73 7.76
N ASN A 119 12.54 -4.37 8.95
CA ASN A 119 11.72 -5.55 9.20
C ASN A 119 10.26 -5.24 9.59
N GLY A 120 9.96 -3.98 9.87
CA GLY A 120 8.61 -3.52 10.16
C GLY A 120 8.10 -3.71 11.57
N VAL A 121 8.89 -4.26 12.50
CA VAL A 121 8.41 -4.63 13.85
C VAL A 121 9.19 -3.99 15.01
N PHE A 122 10.26 -3.24 14.72
CA PHE A 122 11.15 -2.66 15.73
C PHE A 122 11.69 -3.69 16.75
N TYR A 123 11.92 -4.92 16.30
CA TYR A 123 12.38 -6.00 17.13
C TYR A 123 13.44 -6.80 16.40
N ARG A 124 14.55 -7.17 17.08
CA ARG A 124 15.66 -7.95 16.54
C ARG A 124 16.43 -8.66 17.66
N ASP A 125 16.85 -9.89 17.42
CA ASP A 125 17.72 -10.66 18.31
C ASP A 125 17.16 -10.73 19.76
N GLY A 126 15.84 -10.88 19.93
CA GLY A 126 15.19 -11.00 21.23
C GLY A 126 14.93 -9.68 21.97
N ALA A 127 15.17 -8.51 21.34
CA ALA A 127 15.00 -7.21 22.00
C ALA A 127 14.40 -6.14 21.07
N PRO A 128 13.78 -5.06 21.62
CA PRO A 128 13.40 -3.89 20.86
C PRO A 128 14.61 -3.27 20.15
N CYS A 129 14.46 -2.91 18.88
CA CYS A 129 15.53 -2.34 18.04
C CYS A 129 15.06 -1.10 17.30
N PHE A 130 15.71 0.03 17.54
CA PHE A 130 15.40 1.33 16.95
C PHE A 130 16.52 1.85 16.03
N SER A 131 17.45 1.00 15.61
CA SER A 131 18.63 1.40 14.82
C SER A 131 18.31 2.02 13.46
N CYS A 132 17.10 1.77 12.91
CA CYS A 132 16.62 2.37 11.66
C CYS A 132 15.69 3.58 11.88
N GLN A 133 15.43 3.97 13.12
CA GLN A 133 14.58 5.11 13.43
C GLN A 133 15.18 6.39 12.83
N GLY A 134 14.31 7.23 12.24
CA GLY A 134 14.76 8.45 11.54
C GLY A 134 15.12 8.23 10.07
N GLY A 135 14.81 7.05 9.49
CA GLY A 135 14.96 6.79 8.05
C GLY A 135 16.35 6.28 7.61
N ASN A 136 17.28 6.05 8.54
CA ASN A 136 18.55 5.41 8.22
C ASN A 136 18.39 3.88 8.22
N TYR A 137 18.14 3.29 7.06
CA TYR A 137 17.95 1.84 6.91
C TYR A 137 19.26 1.03 6.78
N PHE A 138 20.42 1.69 6.78
CA PHE A 138 21.72 1.01 6.64
C PHE A 138 21.94 -0.10 7.68
N PRO A 139 21.65 0.11 8.99
CA PRO A 139 21.74 -0.97 9.98
C PRO A 139 20.86 -2.19 9.63
N GLY A 140 19.63 -1.95 9.12
CA GLY A 140 18.72 -3.02 8.71
C GLY A 140 19.25 -3.83 7.53
N ILE A 141 19.96 -3.19 6.59
CA ILE A 141 20.62 -3.86 5.46
C ILE A 141 21.78 -4.71 5.96
N MET A 142 22.65 -4.16 6.79
CA MET A 142 23.81 -4.86 7.36
C MET A 142 23.41 -6.11 8.17
N HIS A 143 22.29 -6.04 8.88
CA HIS A 143 21.76 -7.16 9.66
C HIS A 143 20.80 -8.06 8.88
N ALA A 144 20.60 -7.83 7.57
CA ALA A 144 19.70 -8.57 6.70
C ALA A 144 18.28 -8.72 7.27
N CYS A 145 17.76 -7.67 7.91
CA CYS A 145 16.48 -7.70 8.64
C CYS A 145 15.28 -8.04 7.75
N TRP A 146 15.33 -7.76 6.46
CA TRP A 146 14.29 -8.12 5.49
C TRP A 146 14.10 -9.64 5.31
N ARG A 147 15.14 -10.45 5.56
CA ARG A 147 15.15 -11.89 5.26
C ARG A 147 14.98 -12.78 6.50
N LYS A 148 14.92 -12.20 7.69
CA LYS A 148 14.96 -12.95 8.96
C LYS A 148 13.60 -13.04 9.67
N ASN A 149 12.52 -12.65 8.99
CA ASN A 149 11.14 -12.80 9.49
C ASN A 149 10.39 -13.78 8.64
#